data_7d16fc6b959621e73e6dd30684e9b0d8
#
_entry.id   7d16fc6b959621e73e6dd30684e9b0d8
#
_cell.length_a   1.000
_cell.length_b   1.000
_cell.length_c   1.000
_cell.angle_alpha   90.00
_cell.angle_beta   90.00
_cell.angle_gamma   90.00
#
_symmetry.space_group_name_H-M   'P 1'
#
loop_
_entity.id
_entity.type
_entity.pdbx_description
1 polymer ?
#
loop_
_entity_poly.entity_id
_entity_poly.type
_entity_poly.pdbx_seq_one_letter_code
_entity_poly.pdbx_strand_id
1 'polypeptide(L)'
;MDSDAELKSIKDDVFREIGKNVLAFQIVEHLLKALVSIGQIEGVASELAAVRDLRMAQTAKLTMGGLASRFADEILSAPIDDPNEVHARNEVRISFSFAFESDDAFCEQQKLALKMLVEQRNELIHHFVPKWDWKSVESMRAALLRLEFLRKQTEAQRDFLNDVLRIYNETVKEHSAFLNSDEFARHFELHWLQQSRIVALLGEFAIQFTRANRFVSVASAGAFLHTHAKDDVLNMKVRYGFAGLLALIEGAELFDVIKDPTTNGVRHLYRLKISESRD
;
A
#
# COMPACT_ATOMS: atom_id res chain seq x y z
N MET A 1 2.54 8.98 63.39
CA MET A 1 1.38 9.56 62.67
C MET A 1 1.76 10.14 61.31
N ASP A 2 2.99 10.66 61.13
CA ASP A 2 3.43 11.23 59.83
C ASP A 2 3.69 10.14 58.75
N SER A 3 4.30 9.02 59.13
CA SER A 3 4.68 7.94 58.20
C SER A 3 3.47 7.23 57.55
N ASP A 4 2.36 7.07 58.24
CA ASP A 4 1.16 6.40 57.73
C ASP A 4 0.40 7.30 56.74
N ALA A 5 0.39 8.61 57.00
CA ALA A 5 -0.19 9.57 56.09
C ALA A 5 0.63 9.68 54.78
N GLU A 6 1.97 9.68 54.87
CA GLU A 6 2.88 9.66 53.74
C GLU A 6 2.72 8.38 52.92
N LEU A 7 2.69 7.20 53.58
CA LEU A 7 2.48 5.93 52.89
C LEU A 7 1.15 5.90 52.12
N LYS A 8 0.09 6.44 52.70
CA LYS A 8 -1.21 6.54 52.04
C LYS A 8 -1.14 7.43 50.82
N SER A 9 -0.54 8.62 50.94
CA SER A 9 -0.39 9.56 49.84
C SER A 9 0.36 8.95 48.66
N ILE A 10 1.47 8.30 48.92
CA ILE A 10 2.31 7.67 47.88
C ILE A 10 1.59 6.49 47.20
N LYS A 11 0.80 5.71 47.92
CA LYS A 11 -0.05 4.67 47.32
C LYS A 11 -1.09 5.24 46.38
N ASP A 12 -1.72 6.35 46.74
CA ASP A 12 -2.68 7.03 45.88
C ASP A 12 -2.02 7.52 44.58
N ASP A 13 -0.76 8.00 44.68
CA ASP A 13 0.03 8.38 43.49
C ASP A 13 0.39 7.15 42.64
N VAL A 14 0.80 6.04 43.24
CA VAL A 14 1.07 4.78 42.51
C VAL A 14 -0.18 4.30 41.78
N PHE A 15 -1.35 4.27 42.43
CA PHE A 15 -2.60 3.89 41.76
C PHE A 15 -2.96 4.81 40.60
N ARG A 16 -2.74 6.11 40.79
CA ARG A 16 -2.96 7.11 39.71
C ARG A 16 -2.03 6.87 38.50
N GLU A 17 -0.75 6.59 38.76
CA GLU A 17 0.21 6.30 37.70
C GLU A 17 -0.05 4.95 37.03
N ILE A 18 -0.50 3.90 37.75
CA ILE A 18 -0.98 2.66 37.15
C ILE A 18 -2.12 2.96 36.18
N GLY A 19 -3.13 3.74 36.61
CA GLY A 19 -4.24 4.12 35.72
C GLY A 19 -3.81 4.84 34.45
N LYS A 20 -2.88 5.81 34.58
CA LYS A 20 -2.32 6.52 33.44
C LYS A 20 -1.59 5.58 32.46
N ASN A 21 -0.78 4.66 32.98
CA ASN A 21 -0.08 3.68 32.15
C ASN A 21 -1.05 2.73 31.41
N VAL A 22 -2.09 2.25 32.09
CA VAL A 22 -3.12 1.39 31.47
C VAL A 22 -3.80 2.12 30.31
N LEU A 23 -4.19 3.38 30.49
CA LEU A 23 -4.77 4.18 29.42
C LEU A 23 -3.78 4.44 28.28
N ALA A 24 -2.50 4.70 28.58
CA ALA A 24 -1.47 4.86 27.57
C ALA A 24 -1.29 3.59 26.72
N PHE A 25 -1.28 2.40 27.32
CA PHE A 25 -1.25 1.13 26.58
C PHE A 25 -2.49 0.91 25.71
N GLN A 26 -3.68 1.30 26.17
CA GLN A 26 -4.90 1.21 25.38
C GLN A 26 -4.83 2.12 24.14
N ILE A 27 -4.25 3.32 24.28
CA ILE A 27 -4.04 4.22 23.14
C ILE A 27 -3.07 3.58 22.12
N VAL A 28 -1.95 3.03 22.58
CA VAL A 28 -0.99 2.32 21.69
C VAL A 28 -1.66 1.12 21.01
N GLU A 29 -2.43 0.32 21.73
CA GLU A 29 -3.18 -0.81 21.16
C GLU A 29 -4.18 -0.34 20.11
N HIS A 30 -4.87 0.78 20.34
CA HIS A 30 -5.79 1.37 19.37
C HIS A 30 -5.07 1.84 18.10
N LEU A 31 -3.93 2.51 18.23
CA LEU A 31 -3.11 2.93 17.09
C LEU A 31 -2.58 1.75 16.29
N LEU A 32 -2.10 0.70 16.95
CA LEU A 32 -1.67 -0.53 16.28
C LEU A 32 -2.83 -1.19 15.53
N LYS A 33 -4.04 -1.25 16.11
CA LYS A 33 -5.24 -1.76 15.42
C LYS A 33 -5.56 -0.96 14.17
N ALA A 34 -5.52 0.37 14.25
CA ALA A 34 -5.74 1.23 13.10
C ALA A 34 -4.71 0.94 11.99
N LEU A 35 -3.41 0.97 12.31
CA LEU A 35 -2.33 0.77 11.34
C LEU A 35 -2.33 -0.62 10.71
N VAL A 36 -2.48 -1.68 11.52
CA VAL A 36 -2.55 -3.07 10.99
C VAL A 36 -3.77 -3.28 10.12
N SER A 37 -4.90 -2.63 10.42
CA SER A 37 -6.11 -2.75 9.60
C SER A 37 -5.95 -2.19 8.19
N ILE A 38 -5.06 -1.21 8.00
CA ILE A 38 -4.85 -0.51 6.73
C ILE A 38 -3.55 -0.93 6.03
N GLY A 39 -2.66 -1.67 6.70
CA GLY A 39 -1.31 -1.98 6.22
C GLY A 39 -1.29 -2.72 4.88
N GLN A 40 -2.22 -3.64 4.67
CA GLN A 40 -2.31 -4.39 3.41
C GLN A 40 -3.76 -4.75 3.10
N ILE A 41 -4.21 -4.43 1.89
CA ILE A 41 -5.55 -4.80 1.38
C ILE A 41 -5.38 -5.29 -0.05
N GLU A 42 -5.80 -6.50 -0.32
CA GLU A 42 -5.74 -7.11 -1.64
C GLU A 42 -7.02 -7.86 -1.95
N GLY A 43 -7.53 -7.73 -3.18
CA GLY A 43 -8.73 -8.45 -3.60
C GLY A 43 -9.24 -8.01 -4.97
N VAL A 44 -10.33 -8.65 -5.40
CA VAL A 44 -11.06 -8.23 -6.60
C VAL A 44 -11.71 -6.88 -6.33
N ALA A 45 -11.65 -5.97 -7.31
CA ALA A 45 -12.13 -4.59 -7.16
C ALA A 45 -13.55 -4.48 -6.58
N SER A 46 -14.46 -5.38 -6.99
CA SER A 46 -15.84 -5.43 -6.50
C SER A 46 -16.00 -5.89 -5.04
N GLU A 47 -14.99 -6.53 -4.46
CA GLU A 47 -15.01 -7.16 -3.14
C GLU A 47 -14.12 -6.44 -2.11
N LEU A 48 -13.36 -5.42 -2.51
CA LEU A 48 -12.40 -4.73 -1.63
C LEU A 48 -13.02 -4.19 -0.34
N ALA A 49 -14.27 -3.71 -0.38
CA ALA A 49 -14.97 -3.26 0.82
C ALA A 49 -15.18 -4.40 1.82
N ALA A 50 -15.62 -5.57 1.34
CA ALA A 50 -15.83 -6.76 2.19
C ALA A 50 -14.49 -7.29 2.76
N VAL A 51 -13.43 -7.29 1.95
CA VAL A 51 -12.07 -7.68 2.38
C VAL A 51 -11.58 -6.76 3.48
N ARG A 52 -11.74 -5.44 3.33
CA ARG A 52 -11.38 -4.45 4.35
C ARG A 52 -12.15 -4.68 5.66
N ASP A 53 -13.47 -4.87 5.57
CA ASP A 53 -14.32 -5.05 6.75
C ASP A 53 -13.97 -6.35 7.49
N LEU A 54 -13.68 -7.43 6.75
CA LEU A 54 -13.18 -8.68 7.32
C LEU A 54 -11.85 -8.49 8.03
N ARG A 55 -10.89 -7.79 7.42
CA ARG A 55 -9.59 -7.48 8.02
C ARG A 55 -9.74 -6.67 9.30
N MET A 56 -10.60 -5.65 9.29
CA MET A 56 -10.89 -4.86 10.50
C MET A 56 -11.45 -5.75 11.63
N ALA A 57 -12.40 -6.64 11.31
CA ALA A 57 -13.00 -7.55 12.29
C ALA A 57 -11.98 -8.56 12.84
N GLN A 58 -11.05 -9.04 12.03
CA GLN A 58 -9.96 -9.92 12.46
C GLN A 58 -8.95 -9.17 13.35
N THR A 59 -8.54 -7.98 12.93
CA THR A 59 -7.59 -7.13 13.67
C THR A 59 -8.14 -6.73 15.05
N ALA A 60 -9.45 -6.46 15.15
CA ALA A 60 -10.09 -6.10 16.41
C ALA A 60 -9.95 -7.17 17.50
N LYS A 61 -9.79 -8.45 17.13
CA LYS A 61 -9.67 -9.60 18.04
C LYS A 61 -8.22 -9.87 18.48
N LEU A 62 -7.24 -9.22 17.87
CA LEU A 62 -5.83 -9.45 18.19
C LEU A 62 -5.47 -8.85 19.55
N THR A 63 -4.58 -9.55 20.26
CA THR A 63 -3.91 -9.02 21.44
C THR A 63 -2.86 -7.97 21.04
N MET A 64 -2.43 -7.14 21.99
CA MET A 64 -1.36 -6.15 21.74
C MET A 64 -0.08 -6.82 21.20
N GLY A 65 0.28 -8.01 21.65
CA GLY A 65 1.44 -8.76 21.11
C GLY A 65 1.24 -9.18 19.67
N GLY A 66 0.06 -9.71 19.31
CA GLY A 66 -0.27 -10.06 17.94
C GLY A 66 -0.32 -8.85 17.00
N LEU A 67 -0.77 -7.70 17.51
CA LEU A 67 -0.76 -6.42 16.77
C LEU A 67 0.66 -5.91 16.53
N ALA A 68 1.51 -5.95 17.57
CA ALA A 68 2.91 -5.53 17.46
C ALA A 68 3.70 -6.40 16.46
N SER A 69 3.47 -7.73 16.46
CA SER A 69 4.08 -8.63 15.47
C SER A 69 3.63 -8.29 14.05
N ARG A 70 2.32 -8.18 13.82
CA ARG A 70 1.81 -7.83 12.48
C ARG A 70 2.29 -6.47 12.00
N PHE A 71 2.33 -5.47 12.87
CA PHE A 71 2.86 -4.16 12.52
C PHE A 71 4.34 -4.24 12.10
N ALA A 72 5.14 -5.03 12.84
CA ALA A 72 6.53 -5.26 12.50
C ALA A 72 6.72 -5.97 11.16
N ASP A 73 5.88 -6.98 10.87
CA ASP A 73 6.00 -7.80 9.67
C ASP A 73 5.43 -7.13 8.41
N GLU A 74 4.30 -6.42 8.56
CA GLU A 74 3.55 -5.88 7.43
C GLU A 74 3.90 -4.40 7.13
N ILE A 75 4.35 -3.62 8.14
CA ILE A 75 4.56 -2.17 7.99
C ILE A 75 6.01 -1.76 8.14
N LEU A 76 6.78 -2.34 9.08
CA LEU A 76 8.20 -2.05 9.27
C LEU A 76 9.14 -2.94 8.42
N SER A 77 8.60 -3.80 7.58
CA SER A 77 9.37 -4.64 6.68
C SER A 77 9.03 -4.26 5.24
N ALA A 78 10.02 -4.36 4.35
CA ALA A 78 9.77 -4.13 2.94
C ALA A 78 8.71 -5.13 2.41
N PRO A 79 7.78 -4.71 1.55
CA PRO A 79 6.84 -5.62 0.90
C PRO A 79 7.62 -6.71 0.15
N ILE A 80 7.23 -7.96 0.34
CA ILE A 80 7.75 -9.06 -0.46
C ILE A 80 6.88 -9.10 -1.71
N ASP A 81 7.39 -8.57 -2.84
CA ASP A 81 6.80 -8.81 -4.14
C ASP A 81 6.98 -10.28 -4.49
N ASP A 82 5.91 -11.05 -4.61
CA ASP A 82 5.95 -12.38 -5.19
C ASP A 82 5.70 -12.29 -6.70
N PRO A 83 6.76 -12.32 -7.55
CA PRO A 83 6.62 -12.22 -9.00
C PRO A 83 5.93 -13.43 -9.64
N ASN A 84 5.64 -14.50 -8.87
CA ASN A 84 5.04 -15.74 -9.35
C ASN A 84 3.54 -15.86 -9.06
N GLU A 85 2.90 -14.82 -8.52
CA GLU A 85 1.47 -14.87 -8.29
C GLU A 85 0.71 -14.84 -9.63
N VAL A 86 0.33 -16.01 -10.13
CA VAL A 86 -0.44 -16.18 -11.36
C VAL A 86 -1.89 -15.79 -11.11
N HIS A 87 -2.24 -14.57 -11.46
CA HIS A 87 -3.63 -14.10 -11.37
C HIS A 87 -4.47 -14.63 -12.55
N ALA A 88 -5.70 -15.02 -12.27
CA ALA A 88 -6.67 -15.37 -13.31
C ALA A 88 -6.91 -14.11 -14.20
N ARG A 89 -6.73 -14.28 -15.51
CA ARG A 89 -6.67 -13.17 -16.50
C ARG A 89 -7.97 -12.37 -16.71
N ASN A 90 -9.05 -12.69 -16.01
CA ASN A 90 -10.39 -12.14 -16.28
C ASN A 90 -10.94 -11.19 -15.22
N GLU A 91 -10.19 -10.89 -14.14
CA GLU A 91 -10.67 -10.05 -13.05
C GLU A 91 -9.67 -8.96 -12.70
N VAL A 92 -10.16 -7.74 -12.50
CA VAL A 92 -9.32 -6.62 -12.03
C VAL A 92 -9.09 -6.82 -10.54
N ARG A 93 -7.85 -7.17 -10.17
CA ARG A 93 -7.41 -7.24 -8.77
C ARG A 93 -6.69 -5.95 -8.42
N ILE A 94 -6.87 -5.52 -7.20
CA ILE A 94 -6.24 -4.32 -6.65
C ILE A 94 -5.53 -4.74 -5.37
N SER A 95 -4.26 -4.38 -5.26
CA SER A 95 -3.46 -4.53 -4.06
C SER A 95 -3.00 -3.18 -3.57
N PHE A 96 -3.24 -2.90 -2.30
CA PHE A 96 -2.69 -1.75 -1.59
C PHE A 96 -1.84 -2.25 -0.45
N SER A 97 -0.58 -1.86 -0.41
CA SER A 97 0.31 -2.09 0.71
C SER A 97 0.90 -0.77 1.19
N PHE A 98 0.93 -0.59 2.51
CA PHE A 98 1.61 0.53 3.15
C PHE A 98 2.79 -0.02 3.93
N ALA A 99 4.00 0.34 3.55
CA ALA A 99 5.21 0.04 4.27
C ALA A 99 5.89 1.36 4.67
N PHE A 100 6.46 1.37 5.87
CA PHE A 100 7.26 2.49 6.37
C PHE A 100 8.72 2.23 6.03
N GLU A 101 9.23 2.95 5.02
CA GLU A 101 10.63 2.85 4.61
C GLU A 101 11.53 3.67 5.54
N SER A 102 12.50 3.00 6.13
CA SER A 102 13.58 3.59 6.91
C SER A 102 14.81 2.71 6.84
N ASP A 103 15.90 3.11 7.48
CA ASP A 103 17.06 2.22 7.58
C ASP A 103 16.76 0.98 8.46
N ASP A 104 17.43 -0.13 8.16
CA ASP A 104 17.20 -1.41 8.82
C ASP A 104 17.43 -1.32 10.34
N ALA A 105 18.41 -0.52 10.78
CA ALA A 105 18.73 -0.36 12.19
C ALA A 105 17.59 0.32 12.94
N PHE A 106 16.96 1.33 12.34
CA PHE A 106 15.79 1.99 12.90
C PHE A 106 14.60 1.03 12.97
N CYS A 107 14.31 0.30 11.90
CA CYS A 107 13.22 -0.66 11.86
C CYS A 107 13.38 -1.74 12.94
N GLU A 108 14.57 -2.32 13.08
CA GLU A 108 14.86 -3.31 14.12
C GLU A 108 14.76 -2.71 15.54
N GLN A 109 15.19 -1.47 15.73
CA GLN A 109 15.01 -0.76 17.01
C GLN A 109 13.53 -0.60 17.36
N GLN A 110 12.68 -0.23 16.40
CA GLN A 110 11.24 -0.08 16.63
C GLN A 110 10.55 -1.42 16.92
N LYS A 111 10.92 -2.50 16.21
CA LYS A 111 10.44 -3.85 16.50
C LYS A 111 10.78 -4.27 17.94
N LEU A 112 12.03 -4.05 18.35
CA LEU A 112 12.47 -4.36 19.71
C LEU A 112 11.70 -3.52 20.75
N ALA A 113 11.56 -2.21 20.51
CA ALA A 113 10.85 -1.32 21.43
C ALA A 113 9.37 -1.73 21.61
N LEU A 114 8.68 -2.11 20.54
CA LEU A 114 7.31 -2.62 20.60
C LEU A 114 7.24 -3.95 21.37
N LYS A 115 8.16 -4.87 21.14
CA LYS A 115 8.25 -6.13 21.90
C LYS A 115 8.42 -5.87 23.40
N MET A 116 9.37 -5.00 23.75
CA MET A 116 9.58 -4.61 25.16
C MET A 116 8.33 -3.96 25.76
N LEU A 117 7.62 -3.15 25.00
CA LEU A 117 6.39 -2.51 25.46
C LEU A 117 5.27 -3.53 25.77
N VAL A 118 5.13 -4.57 24.95
CA VAL A 118 4.21 -5.69 25.22
C VAL A 118 4.57 -6.43 26.50
N GLU A 119 5.85 -6.71 26.72
CA GLU A 119 6.35 -7.36 27.93
C GLU A 119 6.09 -6.50 29.17
N GLN A 120 6.35 -5.20 29.10
CA GLN A 120 6.11 -4.24 30.18
C GLN A 120 4.63 -4.09 30.52
N ARG A 121 3.77 -4.07 29.50
CA ARG A 121 2.31 -4.08 29.72
C ARG A 121 1.88 -5.35 30.45
N ASN A 122 2.39 -6.50 30.05
CA ASN A 122 2.06 -7.77 30.71
C ASN A 122 2.59 -7.80 32.16
N GLU A 123 3.80 -7.27 32.42
CA GLU A 123 4.33 -7.10 33.74
C GLU A 123 3.42 -6.23 34.64
N LEU A 124 2.99 -5.07 34.11
CA LEU A 124 2.12 -4.15 34.82
C LEU A 124 0.77 -4.79 35.17
N ILE A 125 0.14 -5.47 34.23
CA ILE A 125 -1.21 -6.01 34.41
C ILE A 125 -1.23 -7.27 35.28
N HIS A 126 -0.23 -8.13 35.14
CA HIS A 126 -0.27 -9.46 35.78
C HIS A 126 0.68 -9.63 36.97
N HIS A 127 1.76 -8.82 37.03
CA HIS A 127 2.85 -9.08 37.98
C HIS A 127 3.25 -7.86 38.82
N PHE A 128 2.59 -6.71 38.67
CA PHE A 128 2.98 -5.50 39.37
C PHE A 128 2.75 -5.60 40.89
N VAL A 129 1.57 -6.04 41.31
CA VAL A 129 1.18 -6.06 42.72
C VAL A 129 2.11 -6.91 43.62
N PRO A 130 2.47 -8.16 43.26
CA PRO A 130 3.34 -8.99 44.10
C PRO A 130 4.81 -8.55 44.12
N LYS A 131 5.22 -7.68 43.20
CA LYS A 131 6.61 -7.23 43.06
C LYS A 131 7.01 -6.21 44.11
N TRP A 132 6.06 -5.51 44.75
CA TRP A 132 6.31 -4.37 45.60
C TRP A 132 5.80 -4.59 47.04
N ASP A 133 6.59 -4.11 48.03
CA ASP A 133 6.13 -4.09 49.42
C ASP A 133 5.22 -2.87 49.68
N TRP A 134 3.94 -3.10 49.73
CA TRP A 134 2.91 -2.08 49.92
C TRP A 134 2.87 -1.48 51.34
N LYS A 135 3.72 -1.95 52.25
CA LYS A 135 3.86 -1.41 53.59
C LYS A 135 5.09 -0.52 53.74
N SER A 136 5.96 -0.46 52.74
CA SER A 136 7.18 0.33 52.74
C SER A 136 7.03 1.57 51.87
N VAL A 137 7.32 2.75 52.41
CA VAL A 137 7.38 4.03 51.71
C VAL A 137 8.45 4.02 50.59
N GLU A 138 9.61 3.44 50.90
CA GLU A 138 10.71 3.30 49.96
C GLU A 138 10.33 2.43 48.75
N SER A 139 9.68 1.29 49.01
CA SER A 139 9.19 0.41 47.93
C SER A 139 8.16 1.10 47.07
N MET A 140 7.24 1.87 47.65
CA MET A 140 6.25 2.63 46.88
C MET A 140 6.86 3.79 46.07
N ARG A 141 7.88 4.46 46.58
CA ARG A 141 8.64 5.46 45.77
C ARG A 141 9.34 4.82 44.58
N ALA A 142 9.98 3.65 44.79
CA ALA A 142 10.62 2.92 43.70
C ALA A 142 9.60 2.43 42.68
N ALA A 143 8.41 1.98 43.10
CA ALA A 143 7.30 1.64 42.20
C ALA A 143 6.84 2.84 41.36
N LEU A 144 6.72 4.01 41.97
CA LEU A 144 6.34 5.24 41.30
C LEU A 144 7.35 5.63 40.20
N LEU A 145 8.65 5.61 40.52
CA LEU A 145 9.71 5.87 39.53
C LEU A 145 9.67 4.86 38.38
N ARG A 146 9.42 3.59 38.64
CA ARG A 146 9.26 2.57 37.59
C ARG A 146 8.07 2.86 36.69
N LEU A 147 6.94 3.28 37.23
CA LEU A 147 5.73 3.62 36.47
C LEU A 147 5.92 4.87 35.63
N GLU A 148 6.62 5.89 36.13
CA GLU A 148 6.96 7.10 35.37
C GLU A 148 7.89 6.77 34.20
N PHE A 149 8.90 5.93 34.42
CA PHE A 149 9.78 5.46 33.36
C PHE A 149 9.00 4.70 32.28
N LEU A 150 8.13 3.80 32.69
CA LEU A 150 7.26 3.02 31.79
C LEU A 150 6.37 3.94 30.95
N ARG A 151 5.78 4.96 31.58
CA ARG A 151 4.93 5.93 30.89
C ARG A 151 5.69 6.69 29.80
N LYS A 152 6.93 7.14 30.08
CA LYS A 152 7.76 7.83 29.06
C LYS A 152 8.06 6.94 27.86
N GLN A 153 8.35 5.66 28.06
CA GLN A 153 8.56 4.71 26.96
C GLN A 153 7.28 4.50 26.14
N THR A 154 6.13 4.36 26.82
CA THR A 154 4.84 4.20 26.16
C THR A 154 4.45 5.44 25.34
N GLU A 155 4.72 6.63 25.87
CA GLU A 155 4.51 7.91 25.17
C GLU A 155 5.37 8.01 23.93
N ALA A 156 6.64 7.63 23.99
CA ALA A 156 7.52 7.63 22.82
C ALA A 156 7.00 6.69 21.71
N GLN A 157 6.53 5.51 22.07
CA GLN A 157 5.93 4.59 21.09
C GLN A 157 4.60 5.10 20.54
N ARG A 158 3.76 5.71 21.36
CA ARG A 158 2.53 6.36 20.94
C ARG A 158 2.83 7.45 19.90
N ASP A 159 3.82 8.28 20.16
CA ASP A 159 4.18 9.40 19.27
C ASP A 159 4.71 8.88 17.96
N PHE A 160 5.57 7.86 17.96
CA PHE A 160 6.01 7.17 16.75
C PHE A 160 4.83 6.61 15.93
N LEU A 161 3.91 5.87 16.55
CA LEU A 161 2.74 5.31 15.84
C LEU A 161 1.80 6.40 15.29
N ASN A 162 1.66 7.52 16.00
CA ASN A 162 0.91 8.68 15.50
C ASN A 162 1.59 9.30 14.27
N ASP A 163 2.92 9.39 14.25
CA ASP A 163 3.65 9.89 13.08
C ASP A 163 3.49 8.96 11.89
N VAL A 164 3.57 7.64 12.08
CA VAL A 164 3.30 6.66 11.01
C VAL A 164 1.88 6.82 10.47
N LEU A 165 0.87 6.96 11.34
CA LEU A 165 -0.51 7.16 10.94
C LEU A 165 -0.73 8.50 10.19
N ARG A 166 -0.03 9.56 10.63
CA ARG A 166 -0.05 10.85 9.94
C ARG A 166 0.52 10.75 8.54
N ILE A 167 1.71 10.13 8.38
CA ILE A 167 2.35 9.89 7.08
C ILE A 167 1.41 9.08 6.17
N TYR A 168 0.80 8.01 6.69
CA TYR A 168 -0.19 7.24 5.94
C TYR A 168 -1.34 8.11 5.41
N ASN A 169 -1.95 8.94 6.27
CA ASN A 169 -3.08 9.78 5.88
C ASN A 169 -2.68 10.85 4.84
N GLU A 170 -1.48 11.41 4.95
CA GLU A 170 -0.93 12.35 3.98
C GLU A 170 -0.71 11.66 2.62
N THR A 171 -0.07 10.49 2.62
CA THR A 171 0.17 9.68 1.41
C THR A 171 -1.13 9.27 0.73
N VAL A 172 -2.12 8.78 1.50
CA VAL A 172 -3.45 8.42 0.95
C VAL A 172 -4.14 9.63 0.32
N LYS A 173 -4.04 10.80 0.95
CA LYS A 173 -4.62 12.04 0.42
C LYS A 173 -3.98 12.44 -0.92
N GLU A 174 -2.64 12.37 -1.01
CA GLU A 174 -1.91 12.66 -2.24
C GLU A 174 -2.23 11.66 -3.35
N HIS A 175 -2.20 10.34 -3.04
CA HIS A 175 -2.56 9.30 -3.99
C HIS A 175 -4.02 9.41 -4.44
N SER A 176 -4.94 9.70 -3.53
CA SER A 176 -6.35 9.92 -3.89
C SER A 176 -6.52 11.11 -4.83
N ALA A 177 -5.79 12.21 -4.60
CA ALA A 177 -5.81 13.35 -5.50
C ALA A 177 -5.27 12.98 -6.89
N PHE A 178 -4.17 12.21 -6.96
CA PHE A 178 -3.61 11.71 -8.22
C PHE A 178 -4.58 10.76 -8.93
N LEU A 179 -5.16 9.76 -8.25
CA LEU A 179 -6.11 8.81 -8.84
C LEU A 179 -7.38 9.48 -9.37
N ASN A 180 -7.77 10.64 -8.82
CA ASN A 180 -8.91 11.43 -9.31
C ASN A 180 -8.50 12.50 -10.33
N SER A 181 -7.25 12.55 -10.74
CA SER A 181 -6.76 13.54 -11.72
C SER A 181 -7.04 13.12 -13.16
N ASP A 182 -7.19 14.10 -14.05
CA ASP A 182 -7.27 13.87 -15.51
C ASP A 182 -5.99 13.20 -16.05
N GLU A 183 -4.87 13.42 -15.38
CA GLU A 183 -3.59 12.81 -15.72
C GLU A 183 -3.61 11.30 -15.51
N PHE A 184 -4.09 10.86 -14.34
CA PHE A 184 -4.26 9.43 -14.06
C PHE A 184 -5.25 8.78 -15.02
N ALA A 185 -6.42 9.41 -15.23
CA ALA A 185 -7.44 8.90 -16.17
C ALA A 185 -6.84 8.69 -17.56
N ARG A 186 -6.08 9.66 -18.07
CA ARG A 186 -5.40 9.56 -19.37
C ARG A 186 -4.34 8.46 -19.40
N HIS A 187 -3.51 8.33 -18.35
CA HIS A 187 -2.51 7.26 -18.26
C HIS A 187 -3.16 5.89 -18.18
N PHE A 188 -4.25 5.76 -17.43
CA PHE A 188 -5.00 4.52 -17.32
C PHE A 188 -5.63 4.11 -18.66
N GLU A 189 -6.28 5.05 -19.36
CA GLU A 189 -6.85 4.82 -20.69
C GLU A 189 -5.78 4.42 -21.70
N LEU A 190 -4.62 5.09 -21.69
CA LEU A 190 -3.49 4.77 -22.54
C LEU A 190 -2.96 3.36 -22.26
N HIS A 191 -2.72 3.03 -20.99
CA HIS A 191 -2.26 1.71 -20.61
C HIS A 191 -3.26 0.62 -20.99
N TRP A 192 -4.55 0.84 -20.76
CA TRP A 192 -5.63 -0.06 -21.16
C TRP A 192 -5.64 -0.27 -22.68
N LEU A 193 -5.49 0.80 -23.45
CA LEU A 193 -5.40 0.73 -24.92
C LEU A 193 -4.19 -0.09 -25.36
N GLN A 194 -3.02 0.15 -24.76
CA GLN A 194 -1.78 -0.57 -25.08
C GLN A 194 -1.87 -2.07 -24.81
N GLN A 195 -2.62 -2.49 -23.80
CA GLN A 195 -2.85 -3.90 -23.46
C GLN A 195 -3.99 -4.53 -24.28
N SER A 196 -4.68 -3.76 -25.11
CA SER A 196 -5.80 -4.26 -25.89
C SER A 196 -5.37 -5.24 -26.97
N ARG A 197 -6.28 -6.19 -27.28
CA ARG A 197 -6.06 -7.20 -28.32
C ARG A 197 -5.73 -6.58 -29.69
N ILE A 198 -6.40 -5.48 -30.04
CA ILE A 198 -6.20 -4.83 -31.33
C ILE A 198 -4.79 -4.23 -31.45
N VAL A 199 -4.27 -3.64 -30.36
CA VAL A 199 -2.91 -3.09 -30.34
C VAL A 199 -1.86 -4.20 -30.33
N ALA A 200 -2.08 -5.30 -29.63
CA ALA A 200 -1.21 -6.48 -29.66
C ALA A 200 -1.10 -7.05 -31.09
N LEU A 201 -2.23 -7.22 -31.79
CA LEU A 201 -2.25 -7.69 -33.18
C LEU A 201 -1.56 -6.72 -34.15
N LEU A 202 -1.66 -5.41 -33.91
CA LEU A 202 -0.92 -4.41 -34.69
C LEU A 202 0.59 -4.53 -34.49
N GLY A 203 1.03 -4.81 -33.25
CA GLY A 203 2.43 -5.07 -32.94
C GLY A 203 2.95 -6.33 -33.60
N GLU A 204 2.20 -7.44 -33.50
CA GLU A 204 2.52 -8.69 -34.19
C GLU A 204 2.63 -8.51 -35.69
N PHE A 205 1.66 -7.84 -36.30
CA PHE A 205 1.68 -7.54 -37.74
C PHE A 205 2.90 -6.69 -38.15
N ALA A 206 3.24 -5.69 -37.33
CA ALA A 206 4.42 -4.86 -37.57
C ALA A 206 5.72 -5.66 -37.53
N ILE A 207 5.83 -6.65 -36.62
CA ILE A 207 7.01 -7.51 -36.50
C ILE A 207 7.08 -8.51 -37.68
N GLN A 208 5.97 -9.20 -37.98
CA GLN A 208 5.94 -10.28 -38.99
C GLN A 208 6.12 -9.78 -40.43
N PHE A 209 5.56 -8.62 -40.76
CA PHE A 209 5.51 -8.12 -42.12
C PHE A 209 6.45 -6.93 -42.35
N THR A 210 7.46 -6.77 -41.52
CA THR A 210 8.49 -5.74 -41.63
C THR A 210 9.21 -5.81 -42.99
N ARG A 211 9.21 -4.70 -43.70
CA ARG A 211 10.00 -4.49 -44.92
C ARG A 211 11.42 -4.02 -44.58
N ALA A 212 12.27 -3.83 -45.61
CA ALA A 212 13.64 -3.36 -45.46
C ALA A 212 13.78 -2.04 -44.66
N ASN A 213 12.76 -1.17 -44.72
CA ASN A 213 12.67 0.09 -43.96
C ASN A 213 12.01 -0.05 -42.61
N ARG A 214 11.66 -1.26 -42.16
CA ARG A 214 10.97 -1.59 -40.91
C ARG A 214 9.56 -0.99 -40.73
N PHE A 215 8.93 -0.47 -41.79
CA PHE A 215 7.58 0.07 -41.75
C PHE A 215 6.60 -0.83 -42.50
N VAL A 216 5.36 -0.92 -42.02
CA VAL A 216 4.23 -1.64 -42.60
C VAL A 216 3.08 -0.69 -42.94
N SER A 217 2.23 -1.05 -43.91
CA SER A 217 1.10 -0.21 -44.33
C SER A 217 -0.06 -0.30 -43.36
N VAL A 218 -0.62 0.83 -42.93
CA VAL A 218 -1.84 0.90 -42.10
C VAL A 218 -3.02 0.21 -42.81
N ALA A 219 -3.15 0.35 -44.15
CA ALA A 219 -4.21 -0.32 -44.92
C ALA A 219 -4.09 -1.84 -44.90
N SER A 220 -2.85 -2.38 -45.01
CA SER A 220 -2.61 -3.83 -44.91
C SER A 220 -2.89 -4.37 -43.52
N ALA A 221 -2.52 -3.61 -42.48
CA ALA A 221 -2.85 -3.96 -41.08
C ALA A 221 -4.38 -3.93 -40.88
N GLY A 222 -5.10 -3.00 -41.48
CA GLY A 222 -6.56 -2.96 -41.47
C GLY A 222 -7.19 -4.23 -42.05
N ALA A 223 -6.70 -4.70 -43.21
CA ALA A 223 -7.16 -5.97 -43.79
C ALA A 223 -6.86 -7.19 -42.89
N PHE A 224 -5.69 -7.23 -42.26
CA PHE A 224 -5.32 -8.25 -41.29
C PHE A 224 -6.25 -8.23 -40.08
N LEU A 225 -6.51 -7.07 -39.50
CA LEU A 225 -7.39 -6.93 -38.34
C LEU A 225 -8.84 -7.32 -38.67
N HIS A 226 -9.33 -7.02 -39.87
CA HIS A 226 -10.67 -7.47 -40.31
C HIS A 226 -10.81 -9.00 -40.28
N THR A 227 -9.71 -9.73 -40.45
CA THR A 227 -9.70 -11.19 -40.42
C THR A 227 -9.57 -11.72 -39.00
N HIS A 228 -8.75 -11.07 -38.13
CA HIS A 228 -8.36 -11.62 -36.81
C HIS A 228 -9.05 -10.95 -35.64
N ALA A 229 -9.61 -9.74 -35.81
CA ALA A 229 -10.28 -8.95 -34.76
C ALA A 229 -11.44 -8.13 -35.32
N LYS A 230 -12.31 -8.74 -36.12
CA LYS A 230 -13.41 -8.09 -36.82
C LYS A 230 -14.31 -7.25 -35.92
N ASP A 231 -14.66 -7.81 -34.77
CA ASP A 231 -15.55 -7.14 -33.80
C ASP A 231 -14.88 -5.91 -33.17
N ASP A 232 -13.58 -5.93 -32.93
CA ASP A 232 -12.83 -4.78 -32.44
C ASP A 232 -12.75 -3.66 -33.48
N VAL A 233 -12.57 -4.03 -34.75
CA VAL A 233 -12.56 -3.05 -35.86
C VAL A 233 -13.92 -2.40 -36.03
N LEU A 234 -15.02 -3.18 -36.02
CA LEU A 234 -16.38 -2.68 -36.21
C LEU A 234 -16.83 -1.79 -35.05
N ASN A 235 -16.38 -2.09 -33.84
CA ASN A 235 -16.75 -1.37 -32.60
C ASN A 235 -15.64 -0.44 -32.12
N MET A 236 -14.67 -0.10 -32.93
CA MET A 236 -13.46 0.66 -32.56
C MET A 236 -13.79 1.96 -31.84
N LYS A 237 -14.77 2.73 -32.33
CA LYS A 237 -15.18 3.99 -31.71
C LYS A 237 -15.81 3.79 -30.33
N VAL A 238 -16.62 2.74 -30.16
CA VAL A 238 -17.33 2.46 -28.90
C VAL A 238 -16.39 1.87 -27.86
N ARG A 239 -15.49 0.98 -28.28
CA ARG A 239 -14.57 0.25 -27.35
C ARG A 239 -13.34 1.06 -26.99
N TYR A 240 -12.79 1.79 -27.94
CA TYR A 240 -11.47 2.42 -27.80
C TYR A 240 -11.49 3.95 -28.00
N GLY A 241 -12.65 4.54 -28.35
CA GLY A 241 -12.79 5.99 -28.53
C GLY A 241 -12.28 6.53 -29.86
N PHE A 242 -11.70 5.71 -30.76
CA PHE A 242 -11.07 6.15 -32.00
C PHE A 242 -11.97 5.95 -33.23
N ALA A 243 -12.04 7.00 -34.08
CA ALA A 243 -12.87 6.96 -35.28
C ALA A 243 -12.27 6.12 -36.44
N GLY A 244 -11.00 5.73 -36.35
CA GLY A 244 -10.30 4.97 -37.38
C GLY A 244 -8.96 4.42 -36.94
N LEU A 245 -8.45 3.46 -37.71
CA LEU A 245 -7.25 2.70 -37.35
C LEU A 245 -5.99 3.57 -37.21
N LEU A 246 -5.82 4.57 -38.07
CA LEU A 246 -4.67 5.49 -37.99
C LEU A 246 -4.67 6.25 -36.66
N ALA A 247 -5.83 6.79 -36.27
CA ALA A 247 -5.96 7.51 -34.97
C ALA A 247 -5.71 6.60 -33.76
N LEU A 248 -6.12 5.32 -33.84
CA LEU A 248 -5.84 4.34 -32.80
C LEU A 248 -4.34 4.01 -32.71
N ILE A 249 -3.66 3.84 -33.87
CA ILE A 249 -2.21 3.59 -33.92
C ILE A 249 -1.44 4.77 -33.33
N GLU A 250 -1.80 5.99 -33.66
CA GLU A 250 -1.20 7.21 -33.11
C GLU A 250 -1.49 7.35 -31.61
N GLY A 251 -2.75 7.11 -31.20
CA GLY A 251 -3.19 7.21 -29.82
C GLY A 251 -2.63 6.13 -28.88
N ALA A 252 -2.22 4.98 -29.41
CA ALA A 252 -1.57 3.93 -28.61
C ALA A 252 -0.15 4.29 -28.17
N GLU A 253 0.48 5.29 -28.78
CA GLU A 253 1.83 5.80 -28.47
C GLU A 253 2.96 4.77 -28.57
N LEU A 254 2.68 3.52 -28.98
CA LEU A 254 3.63 2.42 -29.16
C LEU A 254 4.26 2.39 -30.55
N PHE A 255 3.76 3.19 -31.48
CA PHE A 255 4.14 3.12 -32.89
C PHE A 255 4.69 4.46 -33.40
N ASP A 256 5.69 4.39 -34.27
CA ASP A 256 6.09 5.49 -35.14
C ASP A 256 5.23 5.46 -36.41
N VAL A 257 4.69 6.61 -36.81
CA VAL A 257 3.87 6.74 -38.04
C VAL A 257 4.54 7.70 -38.97
N ILE A 258 4.60 7.34 -40.26
CA ILE A 258 5.10 8.20 -41.35
C ILE A 258 4.10 8.28 -42.49
N LYS A 259 4.15 9.40 -43.19
CA LYS A 259 3.42 9.62 -44.46
C LYS A 259 4.34 9.33 -45.63
N ASP A 260 3.93 8.43 -46.53
CA ASP A 260 4.65 8.02 -47.68
C ASP A 260 3.89 8.52 -48.93
N PRO A 261 4.40 9.55 -49.67
CA PRO A 261 3.76 10.05 -50.86
C PRO A 261 3.73 8.98 -51.95
N THR A 262 2.58 8.84 -52.63
CA THR A 262 2.42 7.94 -53.76
C THR A 262 1.85 8.70 -54.96
N THR A 263 1.92 8.14 -56.15
CA THR A 263 1.36 8.75 -57.40
C THR A 263 -0.14 9.03 -57.31
N ASN A 264 -0.87 8.32 -56.41
CA ASN A 264 -2.33 8.42 -56.25
C ASN A 264 -2.76 8.94 -54.84
N GLY A 265 -1.86 9.61 -54.10
CA GLY A 265 -2.19 10.16 -52.77
C GLY A 265 -1.12 9.88 -51.71
N VAL A 266 -1.54 9.85 -50.46
CA VAL A 266 -0.65 9.63 -49.31
C VAL A 266 -0.96 8.27 -48.67
N ARG A 267 0.05 7.44 -48.51
CA ARG A 267 -0.02 6.19 -47.76
C ARG A 267 0.54 6.38 -46.37
N HIS A 268 -0.14 5.88 -45.33
CA HIS A 268 0.36 5.89 -43.98
C HIS A 268 1.03 4.55 -43.69
N LEU A 269 2.23 4.64 -43.16
CA LEU A 269 3.04 3.50 -42.72
C LEU A 269 3.32 3.63 -41.21
N TYR A 270 3.43 2.50 -40.54
CA TYR A 270 3.77 2.49 -39.12
C TYR A 270 4.77 1.38 -38.79
N ARG A 271 5.46 1.52 -37.69
CA ARG A 271 6.32 0.51 -37.08
C ARG A 271 6.22 0.55 -35.57
N LEU A 272 6.58 -0.54 -34.90
CA LEU A 272 6.74 -0.54 -33.43
C LEU A 272 7.93 0.36 -33.07
N LYS A 273 7.76 1.21 -32.05
CA LYS A 273 8.86 2.00 -31.46
C LYS A 273 9.90 1.05 -30.90
N ILE A 274 11.16 1.30 -31.17
CA ILE A 274 12.26 0.58 -30.52
C ILE A 274 12.34 1.16 -29.11
N SER A 275 12.02 0.37 -28.09
CA SER A 275 12.34 0.76 -26.72
C SER A 275 13.85 0.87 -26.61
N GLU A 276 14.38 2.09 -26.42
CA GLU A 276 15.74 2.23 -25.92
C GLU A 276 15.77 1.52 -24.58
N SER A 277 16.46 0.39 -24.51
CA SER A 277 16.75 -0.27 -23.24
C SER A 277 17.43 0.77 -22.36
N ARG A 278 16.79 1.14 -21.26
CA ARG A 278 17.49 1.84 -20.18
C ARG A 278 18.48 0.85 -19.60
N ASP A 279 19.77 1.04 -20.01
CA ASP A 279 20.92 0.46 -19.33
C ASP A 279 21.06 1.04 -17.91
#